data_fd9dc322fbe37639a891b7793af3a8e1
#
_entry.id   fd9dc322fbe37639a891b7793af3a8e1
#
_cell.length_a   1.000
_cell.length_b   1.000
_cell.length_c   1.000
_cell.angle_alpha   90.00
_cell.angle_beta   90.00
_cell.angle_gamma   90.00
#
_symmetry.space_group_name_H-M   'P 1'
#
loop_
_entity.id
_entity.type
_entity.pdbx_description
1 polymer ?
#
loop_
_entity_poly.entity_id
_entity_poly.type
_entity_poly.pdbx_seq_one_letter_code
_entity_poly.pdbx_strand_id
1 'polypeptide(L)'
;MPERVDPQHLLLIGAGPGVGAGVVRRFGREGFRSTLISRGETQLDQLASELRSGGLEIDAIVADIADLDGYREMLERIFSAPGAPGVVVYNAALPDPGEILDTTVERLRTAYDVDVLGAVVAAQVAAPVLRAAGGGTLLVTSGGFADNPVPALASLSMGKAALRSAQKLIAAGIREDGIHAATVTIAGAVKPGTDFDPDNIAELFWTAHTDPKDAWQTEYRFTGV
;
A
#
# COMPACT_ATOMS: atom_id res chain seq x y z
N MET A 1 2.71 27.22 -12.54
CA MET A 1 1.61 26.24 -12.58
C MET A 1 1.83 25.35 -11.35
N PRO A 2 0.81 24.90 -10.62
CA PRO A 2 1.03 23.88 -9.60
C PRO A 2 1.67 22.65 -10.26
N GLU A 3 2.65 22.06 -9.59
CA GLU A 3 3.28 20.83 -10.06
C GLU A 3 2.21 19.75 -10.25
N ARG A 4 2.31 18.98 -11.33
CA ARG A 4 1.33 17.93 -11.64
C ARG A 4 1.34 16.82 -10.58
N VAL A 5 2.52 16.52 -10.05
CA VAL A 5 2.74 15.56 -8.95
C VAL A 5 3.31 16.33 -7.75
N ASP A 6 2.76 16.06 -6.59
CA ASP A 6 3.28 16.53 -5.30
C ASP A 6 4.14 15.42 -4.68
N PRO A 7 5.46 15.59 -4.59
CA PRO A 7 6.35 14.57 -4.02
C PRO A 7 6.08 14.30 -2.53
N GLN A 8 5.46 15.25 -1.82
CA GLN A 8 5.06 15.11 -0.42
C GLN A 8 3.58 14.73 -0.25
N HIS A 9 2.97 14.12 -1.24
CA HIS A 9 1.64 13.55 -1.15
C HIS A 9 1.69 12.02 -1.13
N LEU A 10 1.27 11.44 -0.01
CA LEU A 10 1.13 10.00 0.19
C LEU A 10 -0.30 9.55 -0.15
N LEU A 11 -0.45 8.60 -1.06
CA LEU A 11 -1.68 7.84 -1.26
C LEU A 11 -1.58 6.50 -0.53
N LEU A 12 -2.35 6.33 0.55
CA LEU A 12 -2.45 5.07 1.28
C LEU A 12 -3.72 4.33 0.88
N ILE A 13 -3.56 3.20 0.21
CA ILE A 13 -4.64 2.32 -0.24
C ILE A 13 -4.76 1.15 0.74
N GLY A 14 -5.93 0.97 1.35
CA GLY A 14 -6.14 0.02 2.44
C GLY A 14 -5.79 0.65 3.80
N ALA A 15 -6.36 1.83 4.06
CA ALA A 15 -6.19 2.53 5.32
C ALA A 15 -6.85 1.76 6.48
N GLY A 16 -6.09 1.62 7.56
CA GLY A 16 -6.52 0.96 8.78
C GLY A 16 -5.66 1.35 9.98
N PRO A 17 -6.09 1.03 11.22
CA PRO A 17 -5.45 1.50 12.45
C PRO A 17 -4.07 0.86 12.74
N GLY A 18 -3.69 -0.19 11.99
CA GLY A 18 -2.39 -0.85 12.13
C GLY A 18 -1.29 -0.18 11.30
N VAL A 19 -0.62 -0.96 10.44
CA VAL A 19 0.51 -0.52 9.60
C VAL A 19 0.18 0.75 8.82
N GLY A 20 -1.02 0.84 8.23
CA GLY A 20 -1.43 2.02 7.47
C GLY A 20 -1.38 3.30 8.29
N ALA A 21 -1.92 3.30 9.50
CA ALA A 21 -1.86 4.47 10.39
C ALA A 21 -0.41 4.82 10.80
N GLY A 22 0.43 3.82 11.07
CA GLY A 22 1.85 4.01 11.34
C GLY A 22 2.56 4.71 10.17
N VAL A 23 2.33 4.23 8.95
CA VAL A 23 2.89 4.83 7.72
C VAL A 23 2.47 6.29 7.59
N VAL A 24 1.18 6.61 7.76
CA VAL A 24 0.69 7.98 7.68
C VAL A 24 1.35 8.88 8.74
N ARG A 25 1.44 8.41 10.00
CA ARG A 25 2.13 9.16 11.06
C ARG A 25 3.61 9.38 10.72
N ARG A 26 4.29 8.36 10.20
CA ARG A 26 5.71 8.45 9.87
C ARG A 26 5.96 9.49 8.77
N PHE A 27 5.23 9.40 7.67
CA PHE A 27 5.35 10.35 6.56
C PHE A 27 4.89 11.76 6.97
N GLY A 28 3.84 11.85 7.78
CA GLY A 28 3.33 13.13 8.28
C GLY A 28 4.33 13.90 9.14
N ARG A 29 5.22 13.22 9.90
CA ARG A 29 6.33 13.87 10.64
C ARG A 29 7.31 14.61 9.71
N GLU A 30 7.37 14.22 8.44
CA GLU A 30 8.21 14.84 7.41
C GLU A 30 7.41 15.83 6.53
N GLY A 31 6.20 16.19 6.96
CA GLY A 31 5.38 17.19 6.28
C GLY A 31 4.56 16.67 5.10
N PHE A 32 4.39 15.35 4.95
CA PHE A 32 3.54 14.79 3.93
C PHE A 32 2.06 14.99 4.27
N ARG A 33 1.26 15.43 3.29
CA ARG A 33 -0.18 15.24 3.32
C ARG A 33 -0.54 13.83 2.85
N SER A 34 -1.69 13.30 3.28
CA SER A 34 -2.07 11.93 2.94
C SER A 34 -3.51 11.84 2.46
N THR A 35 -3.73 11.09 1.39
CA THR A 35 -5.06 10.62 0.97
C THR A 35 -5.22 9.16 1.36
N LEU A 36 -6.24 8.86 2.16
CA LEU A 36 -6.55 7.54 2.68
C LEU A 36 -7.68 6.91 1.88
N ILE A 37 -7.52 5.65 1.45
CA ILE A 37 -8.55 4.88 0.76
C ILE A 37 -8.90 3.64 1.59
N SER A 38 -10.17 3.45 1.89
CA SER A 38 -10.71 2.24 2.51
C SER A 38 -12.20 2.08 2.16
N ARG A 39 -12.73 0.86 2.29
CA ARG A 39 -14.15 0.56 2.00
C ARG A 39 -15.11 0.89 3.13
N GLY A 40 -14.62 0.84 4.37
CA GLY A 40 -15.45 1.07 5.57
C GLY A 40 -15.50 2.55 5.93
N GLU A 41 -16.58 3.26 5.57
CA GLU A 41 -16.75 4.69 5.78
C GLU A 41 -16.54 5.09 7.25
N THR A 42 -17.27 4.46 8.18
CA THR A 42 -17.19 4.80 9.61
C THR A 42 -15.78 4.65 10.18
N GLN A 43 -15.10 3.55 9.87
CA GLN A 43 -13.72 3.29 10.33
C GLN A 43 -12.71 4.23 9.68
N LEU A 44 -12.93 4.59 8.41
CA LEU A 44 -12.08 5.53 7.69
C LEU A 44 -12.20 6.93 8.26
N ASP A 45 -13.43 7.39 8.54
CA ASP A 45 -13.69 8.71 9.13
C ASP A 45 -13.12 8.82 10.55
N GLN A 46 -13.25 7.78 11.37
CA GLN A 46 -12.64 7.72 12.69
C GLN A 46 -11.13 7.84 12.62
N LEU A 47 -10.49 7.05 11.75
CA LEU A 47 -9.03 7.10 11.54
C LEU A 47 -8.58 8.46 11.03
N ALA A 48 -9.27 9.02 10.04
CA ALA A 48 -8.94 10.32 9.48
C ALA A 48 -9.08 11.43 10.52
N SER A 49 -10.14 11.38 11.36
CA SER A 49 -10.34 12.34 12.46
C SER A 49 -9.24 12.25 13.52
N GLU A 50 -8.83 11.03 13.91
CA GLU A 50 -7.73 10.81 14.84
C GLU A 50 -6.43 11.40 14.31
N LEU A 51 -6.06 11.09 13.05
CA LEU A 51 -4.84 11.58 12.43
C LEU A 51 -4.83 13.10 12.26
N ARG A 52 -5.96 13.70 11.89
CA ARG A 52 -6.12 15.17 11.82
C ARG A 52 -5.97 15.83 13.20
N SER A 53 -6.50 15.21 14.25
CA SER A 53 -6.33 15.72 15.62
C SER A 53 -4.88 15.70 16.09
N GLY A 54 -4.06 14.79 15.52
CA GLY A 54 -2.62 14.75 15.64
C GLY A 54 -1.86 15.78 14.80
N GLY A 55 -2.57 16.68 14.09
CA GLY A 55 -1.97 17.76 13.30
C GLY A 55 -1.60 17.36 11.86
N LEU A 56 -2.06 16.21 11.37
CA LEU A 56 -1.77 15.75 10.02
C LEU A 56 -2.80 16.23 9.00
N GLU A 57 -2.35 16.52 7.79
CA GLU A 57 -3.22 16.87 6.64
C GLU A 57 -3.72 15.59 5.97
N ILE A 58 -5.00 15.28 6.13
CA ILE A 58 -5.61 14.02 5.72
C ILE A 58 -6.85 14.25 4.86
N ASP A 59 -6.87 13.66 3.67
CA ASP A 59 -8.06 13.43 2.87
C ASP A 59 -8.50 11.95 3.00
N ALA A 60 -9.81 11.68 2.89
CA ALA A 60 -10.36 10.34 2.99
C ALA A 60 -11.34 10.06 1.84
N ILE A 61 -11.19 8.92 1.20
CA ILE A 61 -12.00 8.47 0.06
C ILE A 61 -12.49 7.05 0.33
N VAL A 62 -13.80 6.87 0.33
CA VAL A 62 -14.41 5.54 0.45
C VAL A 62 -14.41 4.87 -0.92
N ALA A 63 -13.79 3.68 -1.02
CA ALA A 63 -13.82 2.86 -2.23
C ALA A 63 -13.65 1.38 -1.90
N ASP A 64 -14.35 0.53 -2.65
CA ASP A 64 -14.17 -0.92 -2.61
C ASP A 64 -13.21 -1.35 -3.72
N ILE A 65 -12.06 -1.90 -3.32
CA ILE A 65 -11.02 -2.37 -4.25
C ILE A 65 -11.49 -3.62 -5.01
N ALA A 66 -12.44 -4.39 -4.48
CA ALA A 66 -13.00 -5.53 -5.17
C ALA A 66 -13.82 -5.15 -6.42
N ASP A 67 -14.33 -3.91 -6.48
CA ASP A 67 -14.81 -3.29 -7.72
C ASP A 67 -13.62 -2.65 -8.46
N LEU A 68 -12.88 -3.46 -9.23
CA LEU A 68 -11.65 -3.01 -9.90
C LEU A 68 -11.89 -1.89 -10.92
N ASP A 69 -13.05 -1.83 -11.56
CA ASP A 69 -13.37 -0.80 -12.55
C ASP A 69 -13.64 0.55 -11.85
N GLY A 70 -14.52 0.58 -10.86
CA GLY A 70 -14.77 1.79 -10.06
C GLY A 70 -13.51 2.26 -9.30
N TYR A 71 -12.70 1.33 -8.81
CA TYR A 71 -11.43 1.62 -8.17
C TYR A 71 -10.43 2.26 -9.16
N ARG A 72 -10.31 1.74 -10.37
CA ARG A 72 -9.48 2.32 -11.44
C ARG A 72 -9.92 3.75 -11.78
N GLU A 73 -11.19 3.97 -12.04
CA GLU A 73 -11.73 5.29 -12.34
C GLU A 73 -11.46 6.32 -11.23
N MET A 74 -11.58 5.89 -9.97
CA MET A 74 -11.24 6.73 -8.83
C MET A 74 -9.76 7.10 -8.83
N LEU A 75 -8.84 6.15 -9.04
CA LEU A 75 -7.41 6.42 -9.12
C LEU A 75 -7.07 7.35 -10.28
N GLU A 76 -7.68 7.16 -11.45
CA GLU A 76 -7.48 8.02 -12.60
C GLU A 76 -7.89 9.48 -12.31
N ARG A 77 -8.97 9.69 -11.57
CA ARG A 77 -9.35 11.03 -11.08
C ARG A 77 -8.29 11.63 -10.16
N ILE A 78 -7.78 10.85 -9.19
CA ILE A 78 -6.73 11.30 -8.26
C ILE A 78 -5.46 11.68 -9.02
N PHE A 79 -5.00 10.84 -9.93
CA PHE A 79 -3.76 11.06 -10.68
C PHE A 79 -3.88 12.08 -11.83
N SER A 80 -5.11 12.45 -12.21
CA SER A 80 -5.35 13.53 -13.18
C SER A 80 -5.41 14.91 -12.53
N ALA A 81 -5.63 14.99 -11.22
CA ALA A 81 -5.72 16.25 -10.49
C ALA A 81 -4.32 16.88 -10.28
N PRO A 82 -4.23 18.23 -10.20
CA PRO A 82 -3.00 18.90 -9.76
C PRO A 82 -2.61 18.46 -8.34
N GLY A 83 -1.30 18.25 -8.11
CA GLY A 83 -0.80 17.75 -6.83
C GLY A 83 -1.07 16.25 -6.63
N ALA A 84 -1.11 15.47 -7.72
CA ALA A 84 -1.24 14.01 -7.66
C ALA A 84 -0.17 13.39 -6.74
N PRO A 85 -0.43 12.21 -6.13
CA PRO A 85 0.50 11.59 -5.20
C PRO A 85 1.85 11.23 -5.81
N GLY A 86 2.96 11.62 -5.16
CA GLY A 86 4.32 11.18 -5.50
C GLY A 86 4.69 9.84 -4.85
N VAL A 87 3.94 9.45 -3.80
CA VAL A 87 4.15 8.20 -3.05
C VAL A 87 2.84 7.42 -2.98
N VAL A 88 2.88 6.14 -3.36
CA VAL A 88 1.75 5.21 -3.22
C VAL A 88 2.17 4.07 -2.30
N VAL A 89 1.37 3.81 -1.28
CA VAL A 89 1.49 2.64 -0.42
C VAL A 89 0.22 1.79 -0.53
N TYR A 90 0.37 0.60 -1.10
CA TYR A 90 -0.69 -0.39 -1.17
C TYR A 90 -0.62 -1.30 0.05
N ASN A 91 -1.54 -1.11 0.97
CA ASN A 91 -1.62 -1.83 2.25
C ASN A 91 -2.88 -2.69 2.37
N ALA A 92 -3.76 -2.68 1.37
CA ALA A 92 -4.98 -3.45 1.40
C ALA A 92 -4.72 -4.96 1.40
N ALA A 93 -5.55 -5.67 2.13
CA ALA A 93 -5.63 -7.12 2.12
C ALA A 93 -7.03 -7.58 2.53
N LEU A 94 -7.44 -8.74 2.06
CA LEU A 94 -8.67 -9.39 2.47
C LEU A 94 -8.34 -10.67 3.25
N PRO A 95 -8.21 -10.60 4.60
CA PRO A 95 -7.98 -11.77 5.42
C PRO A 95 -9.29 -12.57 5.52
N ASP A 96 -9.56 -13.39 4.50
CA ASP A 96 -10.73 -14.25 4.44
C ASP A 96 -10.39 -15.64 5.00
N PRO A 97 -10.82 -15.98 6.22
CA PRO A 97 -10.50 -17.27 6.84
C PRO A 97 -11.12 -18.44 6.07
N GLY A 98 -10.32 -19.47 5.83
CA GLY A 98 -10.75 -20.70 5.16
C GLY A 98 -9.57 -21.52 4.67
N GLU A 99 -9.75 -22.85 4.69
CA GLU A 99 -8.82 -23.78 4.10
C GLU A 99 -9.04 -23.85 2.58
N ILE A 100 -8.00 -24.20 1.83
CA ILE A 100 -8.01 -24.10 0.35
C ILE A 100 -9.07 -24.99 -0.28
N LEU A 101 -9.32 -26.17 0.26
CA LEU A 101 -10.30 -27.12 -0.29
C LEU A 101 -11.75 -26.76 0.06
N ASP A 102 -11.97 -25.92 1.06
CA ASP A 102 -13.29 -25.50 1.55
C ASP A 102 -13.65 -24.08 1.08
N THR A 103 -12.70 -23.34 0.50
CA THR A 103 -12.93 -21.97 0.00
C THR A 103 -13.42 -22.00 -1.44
N THR A 104 -14.56 -21.35 -1.70
CA THR A 104 -15.11 -21.31 -3.08
C THR A 104 -14.22 -20.49 -4.01
N VAL A 105 -14.31 -20.77 -5.32
CA VAL A 105 -13.54 -20.05 -6.35
C VAL A 105 -13.90 -18.55 -6.37
N GLU A 106 -15.14 -18.20 -6.09
CA GLU A 106 -15.62 -16.81 -6.01
C GLU A 106 -14.93 -16.06 -4.88
N ARG A 107 -14.83 -16.66 -3.69
CA ARG A 107 -14.09 -16.06 -2.54
C ARG A 107 -12.60 -15.91 -2.87
N LEU A 108 -11.99 -16.92 -3.50
CA LEU A 108 -10.61 -16.84 -3.95
C LEU A 108 -10.39 -15.73 -4.98
N ARG A 109 -11.32 -15.54 -5.92
CA ARG A 109 -11.26 -14.43 -6.90
C ARG A 109 -11.35 -13.09 -6.22
N THR A 110 -12.35 -12.86 -5.36
CA THR A 110 -12.51 -11.61 -4.62
C THR A 110 -11.26 -11.28 -3.77
N ALA A 111 -10.69 -12.28 -3.09
CA ALA A 111 -9.45 -12.10 -2.36
C ALA A 111 -8.29 -11.73 -3.29
N TYR A 112 -8.17 -12.38 -4.44
CA TYR A 112 -7.13 -12.08 -5.43
C TYR A 112 -7.28 -10.69 -6.04
N ASP A 113 -8.51 -10.24 -6.30
CA ASP A 113 -8.79 -8.89 -6.77
C ASP A 113 -8.27 -7.84 -5.79
N VAL A 114 -8.53 -8.01 -4.49
CA VAL A 114 -8.05 -7.11 -3.45
C VAL A 114 -6.55 -7.31 -3.17
N ASP A 115 -6.09 -8.55 -2.97
CA ASP A 115 -4.73 -8.82 -2.48
C ASP A 115 -3.65 -8.59 -3.56
N VAL A 116 -4.02 -8.67 -4.84
CA VAL A 116 -3.07 -8.64 -5.97
C VAL A 116 -3.45 -7.61 -7.04
N LEU A 117 -4.62 -7.76 -7.66
CA LEU A 117 -4.99 -6.95 -8.82
C LEU A 117 -5.18 -5.47 -8.47
N GLY A 118 -5.67 -5.16 -7.27
CA GLY A 118 -5.75 -3.78 -6.80
C GLY A 118 -4.38 -3.08 -6.77
N ALA A 119 -3.32 -3.77 -6.36
CA ALA A 119 -1.95 -3.22 -6.40
C ALA A 119 -1.45 -3.04 -7.84
N VAL A 120 -1.78 -3.98 -8.73
CA VAL A 120 -1.43 -3.89 -10.17
C VAL A 120 -2.15 -2.71 -10.82
N VAL A 121 -3.45 -2.53 -10.56
CA VAL A 121 -4.23 -1.38 -11.06
C VAL A 121 -3.64 -0.07 -10.55
N ALA A 122 -3.29 0.03 -9.25
CA ALA A 122 -2.65 1.22 -8.70
C ALA A 122 -1.34 1.55 -9.42
N ALA A 123 -0.49 0.55 -9.67
CA ALA A 123 0.75 0.75 -10.41
C ALA A 123 0.52 1.16 -11.87
N GLN A 124 -0.45 0.55 -12.55
CA GLN A 124 -0.79 0.89 -13.94
C GLN A 124 -1.26 2.33 -14.11
N VAL A 125 -2.02 2.85 -13.14
CA VAL A 125 -2.53 4.23 -13.18
C VAL A 125 -1.45 5.22 -12.73
N ALA A 126 -0.70 4.92 -11.67
CA ALA A 126 0.31 5.82 -11.12
C ALA A 126 1.56 5.94 -12.00
N ALA A 127 2.08 4.82 -12.53
CA ALA A 127 3.37 4.81 -13.20
C ALA A 127 3.51 5.79 -14.39
N PRO A 128 2.53 5.96 -15.30
CA PRO A 128 2.64 6.95 -16.38
C PRO A 128 2.77 8.39 -15.86
N VAL A 129 2.07 8.72 -14.77
CA VAL A 129 2.08 10.07 -14.19
C VAL A 129 3.39 10.32 -13.45
N LEU A 130 3.85 9.37 -12.66
CA LEU A 130 5.14 9.42 -11.96
C LEU A 130 6.32 9.48 -12.94
N ARG A 131 6.28 8.70 -14.02
CA ARG A 131 7.27 8.75 -15.10
C ARG A 131 7.37 10.15 -15.70
N ALA A 132 6.22 10.77 -16.02
CA ALA A 132 6.16 12.12 -16.57
C ALA A 132 6.66 13.19 -15.58
N ALA A 133 6.63 12.92 -14.28
CA ALA A 133 7.16 13.78 -13.23
C ALA A 133 8.65 13.52 -12.92
N GLY A 134 9.25 12.50 -13.54
CA GLY A 134 10.67 12.16 -13.35
C GLY A 134 10.96 11.21 -12.19
N GLY A 135 9.93 10.62 -11.57
CA GLY A 135 10.11 9.62 -10.52
C GLY A 135 8.97 9.54 -9.51
N GLY A 136 9.12 8.65 -8.55
CA GLY A 136 8.15 8.45 -7.46
C GLY A 136 8.39 7.15 -6.70
N THR A 137 7.45 6.79 -5.82
CA THR A 137 7.57 5.59 -4.98
C THR A 137 6.28 4.77 -4.98
N LEU A 138 6.38 3.45 -5.20
CA LEU A 138 5.30 2.47 -5.14
C LEU A 138 5.67 1.35 -4.16
N LEU A 139 5.11 1.36 -2.95
CA LEU A 139 5.36 0.33 -1.95
C LEU A 139 4.12 -0.54 -1.74
N VAL A 140 4.33 -1.84 -1.53
CA VAL A 140 3.25 -2.76 -1.15
C VAL A 140 3.56 -3.44 0.17
N THR A 141 2.56 -3.57 1.03
CA THR A 141 2.66 -4.33 2.28
C THR A 141 2.49 -5.81 2.00
N SER A 142 3.49 -6.61 2.37
CA SER A 142 3.40 -8.06 2.35
C SER A 142 3.63 -8.63 3.75
N GLY A 143 3.53 -9.95 3.89
CA GLY A 143 3.73 -10.65 5.16
C GLY A 143 4.40 -12.00 4.97
N GLY A 144 4.83 -12.60 6.08
CA GLY A 144 5.47 -13.92 6.09
C GLY A 144 4.63 -15.05 5.48
N PHE A 145 3.33 -14.84 5.23
CA PHE A 145 2.43 -15.78 4.54
C PHE A 145 2.87 -16.09 3.11
N ALA A 146 3.64 -15.19 2.48
CA ALA A 146 4.22 -15.43 1.15
C ALA A 146 5.31 -16.50 1.15
N ASP A 147 5.99 -16.70 2.29
CA ASP A 147 7.05 -17.70 2.47
C ASP A 147 6.52 -18.97 3.14
N ASN A 148 5.66 -18.77 4.15
CA ASN A 148 5.11 -19.82 5.00
C ASN A 148 3.57 -19.74 4.97
N PRO A 149 2.93 -20.40 4.00
CA PRO A 149 1.47 -20.39 3.87
C PRO A 149 0.79 -20.94 5.13
N VAL A 150 -0.26 -20.25 5.59
CA VAL A 150 -1.08 -20.65 6.72
C VAL A 150 -2.38 -21.28 6.21
N PRO A 151 -2.65 -22.58 6.48
CA PRO A 151 -3.82 -23.27 5.93
C PRO A 151 -5.15 -22.55 6.20
N ALA A 152 -5.36 -22.04 7.41
CA ALA A 152 -6.58 -21.32 7.79
C ALA A 152 -6.74 -19.93 7.14
N LEU A 153 -5.73 -19.44 6.40
CA LEU A 153 -5.72 -18.19 5.65
C LEU A 153 -5.22 -18.43 4.22
N ALA A 154 -5.78 -19.42 3.56
CA ALA A 154 -5.29 -19.90 2.28
C ALA A 154 -5.33 -18.81 1.19
N SER A 155 -6.44 -18.07 1.06
CA SER A 155 -6.59 -16.98 0.10
C SER A 155 -5.52 -15.89 0.29
N LEU A 156 -5.33 -15.43 1.53
CA LEU A 156 -4.33 -14.42 1.88
C LEU A 156 -2.91 -14.92 1.61
N SER A 157 -2.59 -16.18 1.94
CA SER A 157 -1.27 -16.77 1.68
C SER A 157 -0.95 -16.81 0.19
N MET A 158 -1.90 -17.25 -0.63
CA MET A 158 -1.79 -17.23 -2.09
C MET A 158 -1.64 -15.79 -2.62
N GLY A 159 -2.48 -14.87 -2.13
CA GLY A 159 -2.43 -13.46 -2.50
C GLY A 159 -1.08 -12.82 -2.21
N LYS A 160 -0.52 -13.02 -1.01
CA LYS A 160 0.79 -12.45 -0.64
C LYS A 160 1.95 -13.03 -1.46
N ALA A 161 1.91 -14.31 -1.83
CA ALA A 161 2.89 -14.90 -2.73
C ALA A 161 2.79 -14.33 -4.15
N ALA A 162 1.57 -14.19 -4.69
CA ALA A 162 1.32 -13.61 -5.99
C ALA A 162 1.67 -12.12 -6.03
N LEU A 163 1.29 -11.34 -5.00
CA LEU A 163 1.60 -9.92 -4.88
C LEU A 163 3.11 -9.67 -4.91
N ARG A 164 3.91 -10.48 -4.20
CA ARG A 164 5.37 -10.37 -4.23
C ARG A 164 5.94 -10.60 -5.64
N SER A 165 5.39 -11.55 -6.40
CA SER A 165 5.77 -11.78 -7.79
C SER A 165 5.37 -10.59 -8.68
N ALA A 166 4.13 -10.11 -8.56
CA ALA A 166 3.64 -8.95 -9.30
C ALA A 166 4.50 -7.70 -9.04
N GLN A 167 4.86 -7.44 -7.77
CA GLN A 167 5.68 -6.29 -7.41
C GLN A 167 7.09 -6.34 -8.01
N LYS A 168 7.72 -7.52 -8.09
CA LYS A 168 9.00 -7.67 -8.78
C LYS A 168 8.91 -7.34 -10.27
N LEU A 169 7.81 -7.75 -10.92
CA LEU A 169 7.56 -7.44 -12.33
C LEU A 169 7.30 -5.94 -12.54
N ILE A 170 6.53 -5.31 -11.65
CA ILE A 170 6.31 -3.86 -11.65
C ILE A 170 7.64 -3.14 -11.49
N ALA A 171 8.43 -3.50 -10.47
CA ALA A 171 9.73 -2.89 -10.21
C ALA A 171 10.68 -2.99 -11.41
N ALA A 172 10.75 -4.15 -12.07
CA ALA A 172 11.54 -4.34 -13.28
C ALA A 172 11.09 -3.45 -14.44
N GLY A 173 9.77 -3.17 -14.54
CA GLY A 173 9.19 -2.39 -15.63
C GLY A 173 9.35 -0.87 -15.50
N ILE A 174 9.56 -0.35 -14.27
CA ILE A 174 9.53 1.10 -14.01
C ILE A 174 10.78 1.66 -13.32
N ARG A 175 11.77 0.83 -12.96
CA ARG A 175 12.99 1.26 -12.27
C ARG A 175 13.77 2.31 -13.06
N GLU A 176 13.87 2.15 -14.38
CA GLU A 176 14.62 3.07 -15.24
C GLU A 176 13.91 4.43 -15.40
N ASP A 177 12.61 4.47 -15.14
CA ASP A 177 11.81 5.70 -15.11
C ASP A 177 12.03 6.55 -13.84
N GLY A 178 12.93 6.14 -12.94
CA GLY A 178 13.14 6.82 -11.65
C GLY A 178 12.06 6.52 -10.61
N ILE A 179 11.27 5.45 -10.79
CA ILE A 179 10.22 5.05 -9.86
C ILE A 179 10.72 3.88 -9.02
N HIS A 180 10.79 4.06 -7.71
CA HIS A 180 11.11 2.99 -6.78
C HIS A 180 9.87 2.16 -6.46
N ALA A 181 9.88 0.89 -6.85
CA ALA A 181 8.83 -0.06 -6.50
C ALA A 181 9.39 -1.21 -5.65
N ALA A 182 8.81 -1.41 -4.47
CA ALA A 182 9.28 -2.42 -3.53
C ALA A 182 8.15 -3.03 -2.67
N THR A 183 8.42 -4.23 -2.18
CA THR A 183 7.61 -4.88 -1.14
C THR A 183 8.20 -4.59 0.23
N VAL A 184 7.37 -4.22 1.20
CA VAL A 184 7.72 -4.23 2.63
C VAL A 184 7.08 -5.47 3.25
N THR A 185 7.91 -6.48 3.53
CA THR A 185 7.47 -7.79 4.06
C THR A 185 7.59 -7.80 5.59
N ILE A 186 6.47 -7.95 6.29
CA ILE A 186 6.42 -8.01 7.75
C ILE A 186 6.46 -9.49 8.16
N ALA A 187 7.56 -9.92 8.79
CA ALA A 187 7.79 -11.32 9.15
C ALA A 187 7.29 -11.68 10.56
N GLY A 188 6.24 -11.04 11.03
CA GLY A 188 5.64 -11.29 12.35
C GLY A 188 4.24 -10.72 12.49
N ALA A 189 3.66 -10.91 13.67
CA ALA A 189 2.33 -10.43 14.00
C ALA A 189 2.35 -8.95 14.39
N VAL A 190 1.73 -8.09 13.60
CA VAL A 190 1.59 -6.66 13.88
C VAL A 190 0.80 -6.46 15.18
N LYS A 191 1.42 -5.83 16.18
CA LYS A 191 0.81 -5.58 17.48
C LYS A 191 1.42 -4.34 18.14
N PRO A 192 0.61 -3.33 18.54
CA PRO A 192 1.12 -2.17 19.27
C PRO A 192 1.87 -2.55 20.54
N GLY A 193 2.94 -1.82 20.84
CA GLY A 193 3.77 -2.01 22.02
C GLY A 193 4.65 -3.28 22.02
N THR A 194 4.88 -3.88 20.85
CA THR A 194 5.80 -5.01 20.66
C THR A 194 6.87 -4.68 19.65
N ASP A 195 7.82 -5.61 19.41
CA ASP A 195 8.82 -5.46 18.34
C ASP A 195 8.19 -5.25 16.95
N PHE A 196 6.93 -5.68 16.76
CA PHE A 196 6.14 -5.48 15.54
C PHE A 196 5.11 -4.36 15.70
N ASP A 197 5.46 -3.31 16.44
CA ASP A 197 4.64 -2.10 16.53
C ASP A 197 4.46 -1.46 15.15
N PRO A 198 3.24 -1.00 14.79
CA PRO A 198 3.00 -0.30 13.52
C PRO A 198 3.96 0.86 13.23
N ASP A 199 4.36 1.63 14.25
CA ASP A 199 5.24 2.77 14.07
C ASP A 199 6.70 2.31 13.79
N ASN A 200 7.16 1.20 14.40
CA ASN A 200 8.46 0.60 14.07
C ASN A 200 8.48 0.07 12.63
N ILE A 201 7.40 -0.59 12.22
CA ILE A 201 7.25 -1.09 10.84
C ILE A 201 7.27 0.07 9.85
N ALA A 202 6.64 1.20 10.17
CA ALA A 202 6.56 2.38 9.32
C ALA A 202 7.92 3.01 9.01
N GLU A 203 8.92 2.88 9.91
CA GLU A 203 10.28 3.33 9.63
C GLU A 203 10.90 2.60 8.43
N LEU A 204 10.54 1.34 8.20
CA LEU A 204 11.04 0.61 7.03
C LEU A 204 10.40 1.10 5.72
N PHE A 205 9.13 1.54 5.75
CA PHE A 205 8.50 2.21 4.60
C PHE A 205 9.18 3.53 4.28
N TRP A 206 9.55 4.29 5.32
CA TRP A 206 10.30 5.53 5.15
C TRP A 206 11.69 5.28 4.58
N THR A 207 12.42 4.30 5.11
CA THR A 207 13.72 3.88 4.57
C THR A 207 13.60 3.53 3.09
N ALA A 208 12.63 2.67 2.73
CA ALA A 208 12.41 2.30 1.34
C ALA A 208 12.09 3.51 0.44
N HIS A 209 11.33 4.50 0.96
CA HIS A 209 11.04 5.72 0.21
C HIS A 209 12.28 6.60 0.01
N THR A 210 13.14 6.72 1.01
CA THR A 210 14.27 7.66 1.00
C THR A 210 15.59 7.07 0.51
N ASP A 211 15.67 5.75 0.30
CA ASP A 211 16.86 5.12 -0.25
C ASP A 211 17.24 5.73 -1.61
N PRO A 212 18.51 6.03 -1.84
CA PRO A 212 18.97 6.46 -3.14
C PRO A 212 18.88 5.34 -4.19
N LYS A 213 18.80 5.70 -5.48
CA LYS A 213 18.53 4.76 -6.60
C LYS A 213 19.48 3.56 -6.64
N ASP A 214 20.72 3.73 -6.25
CA ASP A 214 21.76 2.69 -6.20
C ASP A 214 21.58 1.71 -5.03
N ALA A 215 20.87 2.11 -3.97
CA ALA A 215 20.51 1.28 -2.82
C ALA A 215 19.12 0.62 -2.94
N TRP A 216 18.34 0.94 -3.97
CA TRP A 216 16.98 0.42 -4.11
C TRP A 216 16.92 -1.10 -4.14
N GLN A 217 16.12 -1.65 -3.23
CA GLN A 217 15.78 -3.08 -3.15
C GLN A 217 14.37 -3.32 -3.70
N THR A 218 14.09 -4.53 -4.15
CA THR A 218 12.73 -4.95 -4.54
C THR A 218 11.93 -5.50 -3.37
N GLU A 219 12.61 -5.80 -2.25
CA GLU A 219 11.97 -6.28 -1.01
C GLU A 219 12.76 -5.79 0.20
N TYR A 220 12.07 -5.14 1.12
CA TYR A 220 12.52 -4.78 2.46
C TYR A 220 11.83 -5.67 3.47
N ARG A 221 12.57 -6.31 4.37
CA ARG A 221 12.02 -7.28 5.32
C ARG A 221 12.13 -6.76 6.75
N PHE A 222 10.98 -6.62 7.41
CA PHE A 222 10.90 -6.29 8.83
C PHE A 222 10.83 -7.57 9.66
N THR A 223 11.78 -7.77 10.56
CA THR A 223 11.92 -8.98 11.41
C THR A 223 11.76 -8.69 12.90
N GLY A 224 11.32 -7.49 13.25
CA GLY A 224 11.28 -6.98 14.62
C GLY A 224 12.48 -6.09 14.94
N VAL A 225 12.40 -5.36 16.07
CA VAL A 225 13.45 -4.48 16.63
C VAL A 225 13.93 -5.01 17.97
#